data_2589883e52be9e519a59011a8d9808cd
#
_entry.id   2589883e52be9e519a59011a8d9808cd
#
_cell.length_a   1.000
_cell.length_b   1.000
_cell.length_c   1.000
_cell.angle_alpha   90.00
_cell.angle_beta   90.00
_cell.angle_gamma   90.00
#
_symmetry.space_group_name_H-M   'P 1'
#
loop_
_entity.id
_entity.type
_entity.pdbx_description
1 polymer ?
#
loop_
_entity_poly.entity_id
_entity_poly.type
_entity_poly.pdbx_seq_one_letter_code
_entity_poly.pdbx_strand_id
1 'polypeptide(L)'
;MTLRINWFPDPNITGTAPIGVANVKVDYPLVNGRKWMRAIRTGTGDVHAEYALSDSQLPPAGSYHVHTNVYAQEAEARFIVFVRVNGSYQQLLNMPVSKDYTVMVDQTITIPAGCSQLIFRIALNGQAVGAISMMSDILIERADTYAASVGGGFRASSRGTRCHAIKTVRRAGDVR
;
A
#
# COMPACT_ATOMS: atom_id res chain seq x y z
N MET A 1 -1.16 -8.34 26.14
CA MET A 1 -0.63 -7.26 25.27
C MET A 1 -0.51 -7.81 23.85
N THR A 2 -1.29 -7.30 22.91
CA THR A 2 -1.27 -7.78 21.53
C THR A 2 -0.17 -7.06 20.76
N LEU A 3 0.77 -7.82 20.18
CA LEU A 3 1.87 -7.26 19.38
C LEU A 3 1.35 -6.79 18.01
N ARG A 4 1.58 -5.54 17.65
CA ARG A 4 1.32 -5.03 16.30
C ARG A 4 2.47 -5.40 15.36
N ILE A 5 2.15 -6.00 14.23
CA ILE A 5 3.11 -6.39 13.21
C ILE A 5 2.68 -5.78 11.89
N ASN A 6 3.56 -4.96 11.28
CA ASN A 6 3.42 -4.62 9.88
C ASN A 6 4.03 -5.77 9.04
N TRP A 7 3.19 -6.40 8.24
CA TRP A 7 3.60 -7.51 7.36
C TRP A 7 4.26 -7.02 6.07
N PHE A 8 4.16 -5.73 5.74
CA PHE A 8 4.85 -5.20 4.57
C PHE A 8 6.37 -5.12 4.85
N PRO A 9 7.22 -5.71 4.00
CA PRO A 9 8.66 -5.86 4.30
C PRO A 9 9.47 -4.57 4.21
N ASP A 10 8.97 -3.56 3.47
CA ASP A 10 9.66 -2.28 3.25
C ASP A 10 8.72 -1.09 3.54
N PRO A 11 8.25 -0.92 4.79
CA PRO A 11 7.26 0.11 5.14
C PRO A 11 7.75 1.54 4.90
N ASN A 12 9.06 1.75 4.88
CA ASN A 12 9.68 3.06 4.66
C ASN A 12 10.02 3.33 3.18
N ILE A 13 9.64 2.42 2.27
CA ILE A 13 9.89 2.54 0.83
C ILE A 13 11.38 2.83 0.53
N THR A 14 12.25 1.99 1.04
CA THR A 14 13.70 2.09 0.81
C THR A 14 14.13 1.55 -0.55
N GLY A 15 13.24 0.82 -1.21
CA GLY A 15 13.48 0.16 -2.48
C GLY A 15 14.10 -1.23 -2.34
N THR A 16 14.05 -1.81 -1.14
CA THR A 16 14.58 -3.16 -0.86
C THR A 16 13.56 -4.27 -1.08
N ALA A 17 12.26 -3.94 -1.07
CA ALA A 17 11.22 -4.92 -1.37
C ALA A 17 11.21 -5.27 -2.87
N PRO A 18 11.01 -6.55 -3.23
CA PRO A 18 10.87 -6.96 -4.63
C PRO A 18 9.72 -6.23 -5.32
N ILE A 19 9.99 -5.72 -6.51
CA ILE A 19 9.00 -4.99 -7.32
C ILE A 19 8.86 -5.62 -8.69
N GLY A 20 7.60 -5.84 -9.11
CA GLY A 20 7.22 -6.17 -10.49
C GLY A 20 6.88 -4.89 -11.26
N VAL A 21 7.28 -4.82 -12.51
CA VAL A 21 7.01 -3.66 -13.38
C VAL A 21 6.60 -4.09 -14.78
N ALA A 22 5.64 -3.35 -15.36
CA ALA A 22 5.27 -3.46 -16.77
C ALA A 22 5.10 -2.06 -17.36
N ASN A 23 5.85 -1.74 -18.41
CA ASN A 23 5.78 -0.46 -19.14
C ASN A 23 5.89 0.79 -18.26
N VAL A 24 6.65 0.70 -17.17
CA VAL A 24 6.98 1.82 -16.28
C VAL A 24 8.46 1.81 -15.91
N LYS A 25 8.99 3.00 -15.65
CA LYS A 25 10.23 3.20 -14.90
C LYS A 25 9.88 3.46 -13.45
N VAL A 26 10.63 2.90 -12.51
CA VAL A 26 10.43 3.10 -11.07
C VAL A 26 11.64 3.75 -10.44
N ASP A 27 11.39 4.70 -9.54
CA ASP A 27 12.37 5.29 -8.64
C ASP A 27 11.75 5.59 -7.26
N TYR A 28 12.54 6.10 -6.33
CA TYR A 28 12.17 6.27 -4.93
C TYR A 28 12.46 7.68 -4.42
N PRO A 29 11.74 8.71 -4.92
CA PRO A 29 11.96 10.08 -4.51
C PRO A 29 11.53 10.34 -3.06
N LEU A 30 12.18 11.32 -2.44
CA LEU A 30 11.74 11.95 -1.20
C LEU A 30 10.92 13.19 -1.55
N VAL A 31 9.62 13.16 -1.24
CA VAL A 31 8.71 14.28 -1.49
C VAL A 31 8.07 14.70 -0.17
N ASN A 32 8.24 15.95 0.22
CA ASN A 32 7.74 16.50 1.50
C ASN A 32 8.11 15.64 2.72
N GLY A 33 9.37 15.18 2.78
CA GLY A 33 9.87 14.36 3.87
C GLY A 33 9.40 12.90 3.88
N ARG A 34 8.65 12.46 2.85
CA ARG A 34 8.12 11.10 2.70
C ARG A 34 8.76 10.42 1.49
N LYS A 35 9.19 9.18 1.67
CA LYS A 35 9.64 8.31 0.57
C LYS A 35 8.45 7.73 -0.17
N TRP A 36 8.55 7.73 -1.50
CA TRP A 36 7.54 7.21 -2.40
C TRP A 36 8.14 6.18 -3.36
N MET A 37 7.44 5.10 -3.65
CA MET A 37 7.65 4.37 -4.88
C MET A 37 6.94 5.12 -6.00
N ARG A 38 7.70 5.67 -6.95
CA ARG A 38 7.16 6.41 -8.10
C ARG A 38 7.27 5.56 -9.35
N ALA A 39 6.14 5.32 -10.00
CA ALA A 39 6.03 4.72 -11.31
C ALA A 39 5.79 5.80 -12.37
N ILE A 40 6.62 5.82 -13.40
CA ILE A 40 6.53 6.73 -14.54
C ILE A 40 6.22 5.88 -15.76
N ARG A 41 5.08 6.12 -16.41
CA ARG A 41 4.66 5.38 -17.61
C ARG A 41 5.64 5.57 -18.76
N THR A 42 6.10 4.46 -19.35
CA THR A 42 7.05 4.47 -20.48
C THR A 42 6.51 3.83 -21.75
N GLY A 43 5.39 3.10 -21.68
CA GLY A 43 4.84 2.35 -22.80
C GLY A 43 3.32 2.23 -22.77
N THR A 44 2.80 1.33 -23.61
CA THR A 44 1.36 1.06 -23.80
C THR A 44 1.03 -0.37 -23.35
N GLY A 45 -0.27 -0.71 -23.33
CA GLY A 45 -0.76 -2.02 -22.90
C GLY A 45 -0.98 -2.08 -21.39
N ASP A 46 -0.62 -3.19 -20.75
CA ASP A 46 -0.65 -3.32 -19.29
C ASP A 46 0.49 -2.49 -18.69
N VAL A 47 0.13 -1.51 -17.86
CA VAL A 47 1.06 -0.51 -17.31
C VAL A 47 0.92 -0.47 -15.80
N HIS A 48 1.90 -0.98 -15.09
CA HIS A 48 1.84 -1.02 -13.62
C HIS A 48 3.21 -1.12 -12.96
N ALA A 49 3.22 -0.75 -11.66
CA ALA A 49 4.23 -1.16 -10.71
C ALA A 49 3.55 -1.86 -9.52
N GLU A 50 4.17 -2.91 -8.99
CA GLU A 50 3.58 -3.70 -7.92
C GLU A 50 4.61 -4.26 -6.95
N TYR A 51 4.21 -4.37 -5.69
CA TYR A 51 4.87 -5.21 -4.71
C TYR A 51 4.15 -6.56 -4.63
N ALA A 52 4.89 -7.66 -4.75
CA ALA A 52 4.36 -9.01 -4.69
C ALA A 52 4.98 -9.75 -3.51
N LEU A 53 4.20 -9.94 -2.44
CA LEU A 53 4.60 -10.69 -1.25
C LEU A 53 4.33 -12.16 -1.46
N SER A 54 5.32 -13.01 -1.21
CA SER A 54 5.22 -14.47 -1.30
C SER A 54 6.01 -15.15 -0.18
N ASP A 55 5.85 -16.44 -0.03
CA ASP A 55 6.60 -17.29 0.91
C ASP A 55 6.61 -16.72 2.34
N SER A 56 7.77 -16.47 2.91
CA SER A 56 7.93 -15.96 4.28
C SER A 56 7.44 -14.52 4.50
N GLN A 57 7.19 -13.78 3.42
CA GLN A 57 6.66 -12.40 3.48
C GLN A 57 5.14 -12.38 3.45
N LEU A 58 4.50 -13.50 3.10
CA LEU A 58 3.05 -13.58 2.97
C LEU A 58 2.39 -13.63 4.35
N PRO A 59 1.44 -12.73 4.66
CA PRO A 59 0.65 -12.83 5.87
C PRO A 59 -0.19 -14.12 5.87
N PRO A 60 -0.39 -14.79 7.02
CA PRO A 60 -1.32 -15.91 7.13
C PRO A 60 -2.73 -15.56 6.68
N ALA A 61 -3.55 -16.57 6.33
CA ALA A 61 -4.96 -16.35 6.02
C ALA A 61 -5.69 -15.62 7.16
N GLY A 62 -6.56 -14.67 6.83
CA GLY A 62 -7.27 -13.88 7.81
C GLY A 62 -7.65 -12.48 7.34
N SER A 63 -8.22 -11.68 8.23
CA SER A 63 -8.62 -10.31 7.97
C SER A 63 -7.49 -9.33 8.32
N TYR A 64 -7.18 -8.43 7.40
CA TYR A 64 -6.10 -7.46 7.51
C TYR A 64 -6.59 -6.05 7.16
N HIS A 65 -6.10 -5.09 7.94
CA HIS A 65 -6.20 -3.67 7.61
C HIS A 65 -5.04 -3.29 6.69
N VAL A 66 -5.37 -2.63 5.58
CA VAL A 66 -4.41 -2.08 4.62
C VAL A 66 -4.50 -0.57 4.66
N HIS A 67 -3.37 0.06 4.93
CA HIS A 67 -3.23 1.51 4.83
C HIS A 67 -2.07 1.84 3.88
N THR A 68 -2.30 2.80 2.97
CA THR A 68 -1.26 3.37 2.10
C THR A 68 -1.72 4.70 1.54
N ASN A 69 -0.77 5.59 1.22
CA ASN A 69 -1.06 6.78 0.44
C ASN A 69 -0.76 6.52 -1.03
N VAL A 70 -1.68 6.88 -1.89
CA VAL A 70 -1.54 6.73 -3.34
C VAL A 70 -1.80 8.07 -4.02
N TYR A 71 -0.91 8.47 -4.92
CA TYR A 71 -1.02 9.67 -5.75
C TYR A 71 -1.06 9.30 -7.22
N ALA A 72 -1.85 10.04 -8.00
CA ALA A 72 -1.85 9.97 -9.45
C ALA A 72 -1.83 11.37 -10.05
N GLN A 73 -0.96 11.60 -11.02
CA GLN A 73 -0.88 12.85 -11.77
C GLN A 73 -2.05 13.01 -12.75
N GLU A 74 -2.57 11.89 -13.26
CA GLU A 74 -3.69 11.87 -14.22
C GLU A 74 -4.84 11.02 -13.72
N ALA A 75 -6.02 11.21 -14.30
CA ALA A 75 -7.18 10.36 -14.07
C ALA A 75 -6.92 8.90 -14.49
N GLU A 76 -7.82 8.00 -14.07
CA GLU A 76 -7.81 6.56 -14.42
C GLU A 76 -6.71 5.70 -13.77
N ALA A 77 -5.81 6.27 -12.96
CA ALA A 77 -4.95 5.45 -12.12
C ALA A 77 -5.78 4.64 -11.12
N ARG A 78 -5.30 3.45 -10.78
CA ARG A 78 -5.98 2.57 -9.84
C ARG A 78 -4.99 1.98 -8.85
N PHE A 79 -5.43 1.91 -7.59
CA PHE A 79 -4.76 1.08 -6.60
C PHE A 79 -5.53 -0.25 -6.50
N ILE A 80 -4.82 -1.35 -6.66
CA ILE A 80 -5.43 -2.68 -6.73
C ILE A 80 -4.69 -3.62 -5.78
N VAL A 81 -5.45 -4.42 -5.03
CA VAL A 81 -4.89 -5.53 -4.25
C VAL A 81 -5.39 -6.84 -4.84
N PHE A 82 -4.46 -7.72 -5.19
CA PHE A 82 -4.74 -9.07 -5.65
C PHE A 82 -4.19 -10.11 -4.69
N VAL A 83 -4.79 -11.28 -4.70
CA VAL A 83 -4.19 -12.51 -4.20
C VAL A 83 -4.11 -13.55 -5.31
N ARG A 84 -3.14 -14.45 -5.20
CA ARG A 84 -3.05 -15.65 -6.05
C ARG A 84 -3.41 -16.87 -5.23
N VAL A 85 -4.49 -17.57 -5.65
CA VAL A 85 -4.99 -18.78 -4.98
C VAL A 85 -5.14 -19.87 -6.02
N ASN A 86 -4.54 -21.01 -5.80
CA ASN A 86 -4.57 -22.15 -6.74
C ASN A 86 -4.16 -21.75 -8.16
N GLY A 87 -3.16 -20.89 -8.30
CA GLY A 87 -2.65 -20.41 -9.59
C GLY A 87 -3.47 -19.27 -10.24
N SER A 88 -4.64 -18.94 -9.72
CA SER A 88 -5.53 -17.89 -10.27
C SER A 88 -5.47 -16.62 -9.45
N TYR A 89 -5.53 -15.45 -10.12
CA TYR A 89 -5.62 -14.16 -9.46
C TYR A 89 -7.05 -13.82 -9.06
N GLN A 90 -7.22 -13.34 -7.84
CA GLN A 90 -8.47 -12.82 -7.31
C GLN A 90 -8.25 -11.39 -6.82
N GLN A 91 -9.12 -10.48 -7.23
CA GLN A 91 -9.05 -9.08 -6.82
C GLN A 91 -9.76 -8.90 -5.47
N LEU A 92 -9.05 -8.38 -4.48
CA LEU A 92 -9.60 -8.07 -3.16
C LEU A 92 -10.03 -6.61 -3.04
N LEU A 93 -9.31 -5.71 -3.72
CA LEU A 93 -9.57 -4.27 -3.71
C LEU A 93 -9.26 -3.69 -5.09
N ASN A 94 -10.05 -2.69 -5.52
CA ASN A 94 -9.81 -1.93 -6.74
C ASN A 94 -10.38 -0.51 -6.56
N MET A 95 -9.51 0.44 -6.28
CA MET A 95 -9.89 1.82 -6.00
C MET A 95 -9.37 2.76 -7.08
N PRO A 96 -10.21 3.65 -7.61
CA PRO A 96 -9.73 4.74 -8.46
C PRO A 96 -8.92 5.72 -7.62
N VAL A 97 -7.87 6.27 -8.22
CA VAL A 97 -7.06 7.34 -7.64
C VAL A 97 -7.39 8.64 -8.34
N SER A 98 -7.85 9.63 -7.60
CA SER A 98 -8.21 10.94 -8.17
C SER A 98 -6.99 11.67 -8.73
N LYS A 99 -7.20 12.33 -9.87
CA LYS A 99 -6.16 13.15 -10.52
C LYS A 99 -5.64 14.24 -9.59
N ASP A 100 -4.31 14.42 -9.58
CA ASP A 100 -3.57 15.44 -8.81
C ASP A 100 -3.87 15.45 -7.31
N TYR A 101 -4.29 14.28 -6.78
CA TYR A 101 -4.65 14.16 -5.38
C TYR A 101 -3.99 12.94 -4.73
N THR A 102 -3.61 13.08 -3.46
CA THR A 102 -3.19 11.93 -2.66
C THR A 102 -4.39 11.33 -1.97
N VAL A 103 -4.75 10.12 -2.37
CA VAL A 103 -5.80 9.32 -1.75
C VAL A 103 -5.18 8.47 -0.65
N MET A 104 -5.73 8.55 0.55
CA MET A 104 -5.41 7.63 1.63
C MET A 104 -6.29 6.40 1.50
N VAL A 105 -5.68 5.28 1.18
CA VAL A 105 -6.33 3.97 1.24
C VAL A 105 -6.36 3.53 2.69
N ASP A 106 -7.54 3.19 3.19
CA ASP A 106 -7.77 2.73 4.56
C ASP A 106 -8.88 1.66 4.50
N GLN A 107 -8.51 0.41 4.26
CA GLN A 107 -9.44 -0.65 3.91
C GLN A 107 -9.11 -1.96 4.63
N THR A 108 -10.15 -2.76 4.87
CA THR A 108 -9.99 -4.13 5.36
C THR A 108 -10.12 -5.10 4.20
N ILE A 109 -9.17 -6.02 4.10
CA ILE A 109 -9.17 -7.12 3.13
C ILE A 109 -9.17 -8.47 3.85
N THR A 110 -9.63 -9.52 3.17
CA THR A 110 -9.53 -10.90 3.67
C THR A 110 -8.60 -11.70 2.79
N ILE A 111 -7.48 -12.15 3.33
CA ILE A 111 -6.54 -13.07 2.67
C ILE A 111 -7.09 -14.48 2.83
N PRO A 112 -7.44 -15.18 1.74
CA PRO A 112 -8.01 -16.52 1.81
C PRO A 112 -6.95 -17.56 2.15
N ALA A 113 -7.40 -18.73 2.65
CA ALA A 113 -6.55 -19.89 2.80
C ALA A 113 -6.02 -20.34 1.43
N GLY A 114 -4.78 -20.88 1.40
CA GLY A 114 -4.13 -21.31 0.16
C GLY A 114 -3.63 -20.16 -0.72
N CYS A 115 -3.62 -18.94 -0.21
CA CYS A 115 -2.98 -17.81 -0.88
C CYS A 115 -1.48 -18.06 -1.00
N SER A 116 -0.95 -17.94 -2.22
CA SER A 116 0.48 -18.09 -2.52
C SER A 116 1.16 -16.75 -2.82
N GLN A 117 0.39 -15.67 -3.04
CA GLN A 117 0.93 -14.35 -3.31
C GLN A 117 -0.09 -13.27 -2.97
N LEU A 118 0.37 -12.17 -2.37
CA LEU A 118 -0.40 -10.95 -2.10
C LEU A 118 0.27 -9.79 -2.84
N ILE A 119 -0.49 -9.10 -3.69
CA ILE A 119 0.04 -8.08 -4.61
C ILE A 119 -0.61 -6.74 -4.35
N PHE A 120 0.20 -5.70 -4.22
CA PHE A 120 -0.19 -4.29 -4.14
C PHE A 120 0.25 -3.58 -5.41
N ARG A 121 -0.68 -3.20 -6.26
CA ARG A 121 -0.43 -2.65 -7.59
C ARG A 121 -0.94 -1.22 -7.70
N ILE A 122 -0.11 -0.34 -8.28
CA ILE A 122 -0.60 0.87 -8.95
C ILE A 122 -0.61 0.64 -10.46
N ALA A 123 -1.79 0.80 -11.05
CA ALA A 123 -2.01 0.66 -12.49
C ALA A 123 -2.20 2.05 -13.11
N LEU A 124 -1.49 2.27 -14.24
CA LEU A 124 -1.47 3.52 -14.99
C LEU A 124 -2.09 3.33 -16.39
N ASN A 125 -2.98 2.35 -16.54
CA ASN A 125 -3.66 2.10 -17.80
C ASN A 125 -4.51 3.33 -18.18
N GLY A 126 -4.56 3.66 -19.48
CA GLY A 126 -5.32 4.81 -19.98
C GLY A 126 -4.61 6.17 -19.85
N GLN A 127 -3.54 6.28 -19.06
CA GLN A 127 -2.80 7.53 -18.88
C GLN A 127 -1.85 7.82 -20.06
N ALA A 128 -1.34 9.05 -20.17
CA ALA A 128 -0.32 9.40 -21.17
C ALA A 128 1.06 8.81 -20.81
N VAL A 129 1.91 8.60 -21.81
CA VAL A 129 3.33 8.29 -21.58
C VAL A 129 3.98 9.47 -20.84
N GLY A 130 4.74 9.18 -19.80
CA GLY A 130 5.30 10.19 -18.89
C GLY A 130 4.44 10.45 -17.66
N ALA A 131 3.18 10.00 -17.62
CA ALA A 131 2.33 10.13 -16.42
C ALA A 131 2.93 9.43 -15.20
N ILE A 132 2.66 9.99 -14.04
CA ILE A 132 3.24 9.57 -12.76
C ILE A 132 2.14 9.07 -11.83
N SER A 133 2.39 7.92 -11.21
CA SER A 133 1.64 7.48 -10.02
C SER A 133 2.62 7.02 -8.94
N MET A 134 2.23 7.22 -7.67
CA MET A 134 3.11 6.94 -6.53
C MET A 134 2.35 6.25 -5.39
N MET A 135 3.05 5.44 -4.60
CA MET A 135 2.53 4.93 -3.33
C MET A 135 3.57 5.03 -2.20
N SER A 136 3.08 5.18 -0.97
CA SER A 136 3.92 5.32 0.23
C SER A 136 3.23 4.81 1.49
N ASP A 137 4.00 4.66 2.58
CA ASP A 137 3.50 4.33 3.93
C ASP A 137 2.63 3.07 3.95
N ILE A 138 3.14 1.98 3.38
CA ILE A 138 2.36 0.74 3.28
C ILE A 138 2.33 0.04 4.64
N LEU A 139 1.13 -0.13 5.17
CA LEU A 139 0.84 -0.91 6.37
C LEU A 139 -0.09 -2.07 6.01
N ILE A 140 0.28 -3.26 6.45
CA ILE A 140 -0.55 -4.46 6.43
C ILE A 140 -0.54 -5.01 7.84
N GLU A 141 -1.63 -4.91 8.55
CA GLU A 141 -1.76 -5.33 9.94
C GLU A 141 -3.02 -6.16 10.12
N ARG A 142 -3.03 -7.10 11.07
CA ARG A 142 -4.26 -7.80 11.40
C ARG A 142 -5.36 -6.83 11.81
N ALA A 143 -6.57 -7.03 11.30
CA ALA A 143 -7.68 -6.10 11.51
C ALA A 143 -8.07 -5.97 13.00
N ASP A 144 -7.95 -7.05 13.77
CA ASP A 144 -8.20 -7.05 15.21
C ASP A 144 -7.18 -6.22 16.01
N THR A 145 -5.89 -6.31 15.63
CA THR A 145 -4.83 -5.52 16.27
C THR A 145 -4.91 -4.04 15.90
N TYR A 146 -5.25 -3.74 14.65
CA TYR A 146 -5.50 -2.38 14.18
C TYR A 146 -6.68 -1.73 14.93
N ALA A 147 -7.83 -2.40 14.97
CA ALA A 147 -9.03 -1.91 15.67
C ALA A 147 -8.76 -1.63 17.15
N ALA A 148 -8.03 -2.53 17.81
CA ALA A 148 -7.63 -2.35 19.21
C ALA A 148 -6.69 -1.14 19.41
N SER A 149 -5.88 -0.78 18.42
CA SER A 149 -4.95 0.36 18.50
C SER A 149 -5.63 1.72 18.33
N VAL A 150 -6.69 1.79 17.55
CA VAL A 150 -7.48 3.02 17.34
C VAL A 150 -8.37 3.31 18.56
N GLY A 151 -8.78 2.27 19.28
CA GLY A 151 -9.63 2.38 20.48
C GLY A 151 -8.91 2.62 21.82
N GLY A 152 -7.56 2.53 21.90
CA GLY A 152 -6.81 2.75 23.13
C GLY A 152 -5.34 2.43 23.03
N GLY A 153 -4.52 3.40 23.24
CA GLY A 153 -3.06 3.51 23.36
C GLY A 153 -2.16 2.28 23.31
N PHE A 154 -1.83 1.78 22.13
CA PHE A 154 -0.85 0.70 21.96
C PHE A 154 0.55 1.20 21.66
N ARG A 155 1.57 0.45 22.12
CA ARG A 155 2.96 0.62 21.67
C ARG A 155 3.22 -0.28 20.47
N ALA A 156 3.64 0.31 19.34
CA ALA A 156 4.06 -0.44 18.17
C ALA A 156 5.42 -1.13 18.41
N SER A 157 5.52 -2.39 18.03
CA SER A 157 6.79 -3.10 17.91
C SER A 157 6.86 -3.71 16.52
N SER A 158 7.86 -3.34 15.73
CA SER A 158 8.14 -3.96 14.44
C SER A 158 9.24 -5.00 14.60
N ARG A 159 9.11 -6.14 13.94
CA ARG A 159 10.28 -7.01 13.71
C ARG A 159 11.19 -6.31 12.72
N GLY A 160 12.17 -5.57 13.25
CA GLY A 160 13.30 -5.05 12.48
C GLY A 160 13.22 -3.60 12.01
N THR A 161 12.13 -2.86 12.19
CA THR A 161 12.10 -1.43 11.82
C THR A 161 11.20 -0.64 12.76
N ARG A 162 11.72 0.45 13.33
CA ARG A 162 10.95 1.35 14.21
C ARG A 162 9.88 2.06 13.40
N CYS A 163 8.62 1.72 13.62
CA CYS A 163 7.53 2.56 13.17
C CYS A 163 7.44 3.81 14.05
N HIS A 164 7.62 4.99 13.47
CA HIS A 164 7.33 6.25 14.14
C HIS A 164 5.82 6.37 14.33
N ALA A 165 5.39 6.61 15.56
CA ALA A 165 3.99 6.88 15.85
C ALA A 165 3.56 8.16 15.14
N ILE A 166 2.61 8.06 14.23
CA ILE A 166 1.95 9.23 13.64
C ILE A 166 1.05 9.84 14.71
N LYS A 167 1.45 10.99 15.27
CA LYS A 167 0.56 11.81 16.10
C LYS A 167 -0.51 12.40 15.18
N THR A 168 -1.73 11.87 15.27
CA THR A 168 -2.91 12.54 14.69
C THR A 168 -3.17 13.80 15.51
N VAL A 169 -2.80 14.95 15.00
CA VAL A 169 -3.19 16.25 15.57
C VAL A 169 -4.64 16.49 15.20
N ARG A 170 -5.56 16.22 16.12
CA ARG A 170 -6.92 16.75 16.02
C ARG A 170 -6.84 18.26 16.24
N ARG A 171 -7.16 19.06 15.23
CA ARG A 171 -7.45 20.47 15.42
C ARG A 171 -8.75 20.57 16.22
N ALA A 172 -8.65 21.13 17.41
CA ALA A 172 -9.81 21.58 18.16
C ALA A 172 -10.49 22.69 17.34
N GLY A 173 -11.81 22.56 17.16
CA GLY A 173 -12.60 23.57 16.49
C GLY A 173 -12.61 24.85 17.31
N ASP A 174 -12.41 25.98 16.65
CA ASP A 174 -12.78 27.28 17.16
C ASP A 174 -14.28 27.48 16.96
N VAL A 175 -14.96 27.59 18.10
CA VAL A 175 -16.31 28.15 18.23
C VAL A 175 -16.14 29.66 18.35
N ARG A 176 -16.62 30.40 17.35
CA ARG A 176 -17.31 31.71 17.53
C ARG A 176 -18.03 32.09 16.26
#